data_3b12d59748446ca55ab2104a2c92c9af
#
_entry.id   3b12d59748446ca55ab2104a2c92c9af
#
_cell.length_a   1.000
_cell.length_b   1.000
_cell.length_c   1.000
_cell.angle_alpha   90.00
_cell.angle_beta   90.00
_cell.angle_gamma   90.00
#
_symmetry.space_group_name_H-M   'P 1'
#
loop_
_entity.id
_entity.type
_entity.pdbx_description
1 polymer ?
#
loop_
_entity_poly.entity_id
_entity_poly.type
_entity_poly.pdbx_seq_one_letter_code
_entity_poly.pdbx_strand_id
1 'polypeptide(L)'
;MKKTIVFKVFKPWVLIAVLAIVFAGSPVWAADDGAKLADAFLKKAPIPSYDPNMTMDQAMKIQGEFVKAIGPSFGKVVGYKAGLTNPNVQKVFGVTAPVRGSLMEKMIMKSGAEVPADFGARPLYEGDLILRVKSDKINRAKTPMDALKQIDAAIPFIELPDLAYAKDVKINGPAITAVNVAARYGVMGDPIPVKASKQWMDRLKNFKLQILDDKGTMLIEGQGSALLDHPLNVVLWIKDSLKAEGKKLKKGDLLSLGTITKLTPTAPNTTIRARYIDLDPKGPVEISVKFK
;
A
#
# COMPACT_ATOMS: atom_id res chain seq x y z
N MET A 1 -77.65 -38.41 -51.09
CA MET A 1 -76.97 -37.13 -51.00
C MET A 1 -76.16 -37.10 -49.65
N LYS A 2 -74.87 -37.34 -49.74
CA LYS A 2 -73.98 -37.35 -48.55
C LYS A 2 -73.26 -36.03 -48.52
N LYS A 3 -73.40 -35.19 -47.42
CA LYS A 3 -72.65 -33.93 -47.20
C LYS A 3 -71.36 -34.27 -46.44
N THR A 4 -70.26 -34.01 -47.10
CA THR A 4 -68.93 -34.12 -46.44
C THR A 4 -68.62 -32.84 -45.71
N ILE A 5 -68.38 -32.92 -44.41
CA ILE A 5 -67.96 -31.80 -43.58
C ILE A 5 -66.41 -31.79 -43.50
N VAL A 6 -65.81 -30.71 -43.98
CA VAL A 6 -64.37 -30.52 -43.95
C VAL A 6 -64.03 -29.73 -42.68
N PHE A 7 -63.32 -30.35 -41.75
CA PHE A 7 -62.74 -29.65 -40.56
C PHE A 7 -61.43 -28.95 -40.95
N LYS A 8 -61.40 -27.63 -40.85
CA LYS A 8 -60.14 -26.84 -40.88
C LYS A 8 -59.43 -26.93 -39.55
N VAL A 9 -58.26 -27.55 -39.54
CA VAL A 9 -57.38 -27.59 -38.41
C VAL A 9 -56.56 -26.29 -38.38
N PHE A 10 -56.80 -25.44 -37.38
CA PHE A 10 -55.92 -24.27 -37.02
C PHE A 10 -54.71 -24.77 -36.26
N LYS A 11 -53.50 -24.56 -36.80
CA LYS A 11 -52.27 -24.74 -36.08
C LYS A 11 -51.97 -23.46 -35.24
N PRO A 12 -51.81 -23.54 -33.92
CA PRO A 12 -51.34 -22.40 -33.14
C PRO A 12 -49.84 -22.23 -33.34
N TRP A 13 -49.45 -21.05 -33.79
CA TRP A 13 -48.07 -20.63 -33.79
C TRP A 13 -47.71 -20.21 -32.35
N VAL A 14 -46.89 -21.02 -31.68
CA VAL A 14 -46.32 -20.66 -30.40
C VAL A 14 -45.13 -19.75 -30.68
N LEU A 15 -45.29 -18.45 -30.42
CA LEU A 15 -44.18 -17.48 -30.37
C LEU A 15 -43.40 -17.74 -29.09
N ILE A 16 -42.25 -18.40 -29.18
CA ILE A 16 -41.27 -18.45 -28.09
C ILE A 16 -40.50 -17.12 -28.08
N ALA A 17 -40.89 -16.21 -27.18
CA ALA A 17 -40.09 -15.02 -26.89
C ALA A 17 -38.85 -15.45 -26.13
N VAL A 18 -37.70 -15.51 -26.80
CA VAL A 18 -36.39 -15.69 -26.16
C VAL A 18 -36.03 -14.38 -25.45
N LEU A 19 -36.25 -14.34 -24.15
CA LEU A 19 -35.79 -13.26 -23.32
C LEU A 19 -34.25 -13.35 -23.21
N ALA A 20 -33.55 -12.60 -24.04
CA ALA A 20 -32.09 -12.43 -23.90
C ALA A 20 -31.82 -11.66 -22.61
N ILE A 21 -31.51 -12.37 -21.52
CA ILE A 21 -30.96 -11.76 -20.30
C ILE A 21 -29.55 -11.29 -20.67
N VAL A 22 -29.43 -9.99 -20.98
CA VAL A 22 -28.13 -9.31 -21.06
C VAL A 22 -27.60 -9.27 -19.65
N PHE A 23 -26.76 -10.23 -19.28
CA PHE A 23 -25.88 -10.06 -18.13
C PHE A 23 -24.99 -8.85 -18.48
N ALA A 24 -25.30 -7.69 -17.94
CA ALA A 24 -24.37 -6.60 -17.84
C ALA A 24 -23.25 -7.06 -16.90
N GLY A 25 -22.30 -7.83 -17.44
CA GLY A 25 -21.07 -8.15 -16.72
C GLY A 25 -20.41 -6.85 -16.33
N SER A 26 -20.16 -6.67 -15.04
CA SER A 26 -19.28 -5.59 -14.58
C SER A 26 -18.02 -5.62 -15.43
N PRO A 27 -17.49 -4.47 -15.87
CA PRO A 27 -16.32 -4.44 -16.73
C PRO A 27 -15.18 -5.18 -16.03
N VAL A 28 -14.79 -6.33 -16.54
CA VAL A 28 -13.56 -7.03 -16.14
C VAL A 28 -12.43 -6.17 -16.67
N TRP A 29 -11.67 -5.58 -15.76
CA TRP A 29 -10.55 -4.71 -16.09
C TRP A 29 -9.43 -5.58 -16.71
N ALA A 30 -9.12 -5.34 -17.98
CA ALA A 30 -8.07 -6.03 -18.73
C ALA A 30 -6.68 -5.41 -18.47
N ALA A 31 -5.61 -6.02 -18.98
CA ALA A 31 -4.22 -5.66 -18.67
C ALA A 31 -3.77 -4.22 -19.02
N ASP A 32 -4.58 -3.41 -19.70
CA ASP A 32 -4.29 -1.99 -19.99
C ASP A 32 -4.80 -1.02 -18.90
N ASP A 33 -5.04 -1.50 -17.68
CA ASP A 33 -5.83 -0.78 -16.70
C ASP A 33 -5.02 0.05 -15.69
N GLY A 34 -3.70 0.00 -15.71
CA GLY A 34 -2.88 0.83 -14.84
C GLY A 34 -3.18 2.33 -14.98
N ALA A 35 -3.42 2.80 -16.21
CA ALA A 35 -3.78 4.19 -16.48
C ALA A 35 -5.19 4.54 -15.95
N LYS A 36 -6.16 3.64 -16.08
CA LYS A 36 -7.53 3.85 -15.56
C LYS A 36 -7.56 3.83 -14.04
N LEU A 37 -6.83 2.90 -13.40
CA LEU A 37 -6.67 2.88 -11.95
C LEU A 37 -6.01 4.18 -11.45
N ALA A 38 -5.01 4.70 -12.19
CA ALA A 38 -4.35 5.96 -11.89
C ALA A 38 -5.30 7.16 -12.02
N ASP A 39 -6.17 7.18 -13.05
CA ASP A 39 -7.18 8.23 -13.22
C ASP A 39 -8.18 8.24 -12.06
N ALA A 40 -8.72 7.08 -11.67
CA ALA A 40 -9.60 6.96 -10.51
C ALA A 40 -8.89 7.41 -9.23
N PHE A 41 -7.65 6.98 -9.01
CA PHE A 41 -6.82 7.37 -7.89
C PHE A 41 -6.61 8.90 -7.84
N LEU A 42 -6.22 9.52 -8.96
CA LEU A 42 -6.01 10.98 -9.03
C LEU A 42 -7.29 11.77 -8.74
N LYS A 43 -8.44 11.28 -9.19
CA LYS A 43 -9.76 11.87 -8.95
C LYS A 43 -10.32 11.54 -7.56
N LYS A 44 -9.62 10.74 -6.73
CA LYS A 44 -10.13 10.20 -5.46
C LYS A 44 -11.43 9.40 -5.62
N ALA A 45 -11.69 8.87 -6.80
CA ALA A 45 -12.88 8.08 -7.10
C ALA A 45 -12.67 6.62 -6.64
N PRO A 46 -13.64 6.02 -5.93
CA PRO A 46 -13.52 4.63 -5.52
C PRO A 46 -13.49 3.70 -6.74
N ILE A 47 -12.52 2.77 -6.77
CA ILE A 47 -12.43 1.73 -7.79
C ILE A 47 -13.50 0.68 -7.48
N PRO A 48 -14.46 0.42 -8.40
CA PRO A 48 -15.63 -0.38 -8.09
C PRO A 48 -15.38 -1.89 -8.08
N SER A 49 -14.33 -2.35 -8.74
CA SER A 49 -14.02 -3.80 -8.85
C SER A 49 -12.61 -4.03 -9.36
N TYR A 50 -12.16 -5.27 -9.33
CA TYR A 50 -10.94 -5.78 -9.99
C TYR A 50 -11.20 -7.20 -10.48
N ASP A 51 -10.32 -7.76 -11.33
CA ASP A 51 -10.38 -9.17 -11.71
C ASP A 51 -9.98 -10.06 -10.51
N PRO A 52 -10.88 -10.86 -9.94
CA PRO A 52 -10.57 -11.72 -8.80
C PRO A 52 -9.52 -12.80 -9.10
N ASN A 53 -9.31 -13.12 -10.40
CA ASN A 53 -8.33 -14.09 -10.88
C ASN A 53 -6.98 -13.43 -11.25
N MET A 54 -6.82 -12.13 -11.04
CA MET A 54 -5.57 -11.42 -11.32
C MET A 54 -4.42 -12.07 -10.57
N THR A 55 -3.38 -12.46 -11.31
CA THR A 55 -2.15 -13.00 -10.74
C THR A 55 -1.26 -11.88 -10.18
N MET A 56 -0.30 -12.24 -9.34
CA MET A 56 0.68 -11.25 -8.82
C MET A 56 1.51 -10.63 -9.95
N ASP A 57 1.91 -11.41 -10.96
CA ASP A 57 2.69 -10.90 -12.10
C ASP A 57 1.89 -9.89 -12.94
N GLN A 58 0.60 -10.14 -13.16
CA GLN A 58 -0.31 -9.16 -13.78
C GLN A 58 -0.43 -7.90 -12.94
N ALA A 59 -0.63 -8.05 -11.63
CA ALA A 59 -0.73 -6.92 -10.70
C ALA A 59 0.53 -6.06 -10.69
N MET A 60 1.72 -6.67 -10.74
CA MET A 60 3.00 -5.97 -10.81
C MET A 60 3.17 -5.20 -12.12
N LYS A 61 2.71 -5.76 -13.26
CA LYS A 61 2.69 -5.05 -14.55
C LYS A 61 1.77 -3.83 -14.48
N ILE A 62 0.52 -4.03 -14.01
CA ILE A 62 -0.47 -2.95 -13.83
C ILE A 62 0.07 -1.87 -12.88
N GLN A 63 0.73 -2.25 -11.77
CA GLN A 63 1.39 -1.31 -10.87
C GLN A 63 2.44 -0.45 -11.60
N GLY A 64 3.25 -1.05 -12.49
CA GLY A 64 4.23 -0.32 -13.28
C GLY A 64 3.59 0.76 -14.17
N GLU A 65 2.47 0.44 -14.82
CA GLU A 65 1.67 1.36 -15.63
C GLU A 65 1.02 2.45 -14.76
N PHE A 66 0.45 2.06 -13.62
CA PHE A 66 -0.12 2.97 -12.62
C PHE A 66 0.90 3.99 -12.13
N VAL A 67 2.09 3.54 -11.68
CA VAL A 67 3.17 4.41 -11.19
C VAL A 67 3.64 5.37 -12.28
N LYS A 68 3.76 4.90 -13.53
CA LYS A 68 4.08 5.75 -14.68
C LYS A 68 3.00 6.82 -14.89
N ALA A 69 1.73 6.44 -14.84
CA ALA A 69 0.60 7.34 -15.09
C ALA A 69 0.44 8.43 -14.01
N ILE A 70 0.71 8.13 -12.73
CA ILE A 70 0.68 9.14 -11.66
C ILE A 70 1.95 10.00 -11.59
N GLY A 71 3.01 9.63 -12.33
CA GLY A 71 4.30 10.33 -12.35
C GLY A 71 4.22 11.84 -12.57
N PRO A 72 3.43 12.36 -13.54
CA PRO A 72 3.28 13.80 -13.73
C PRO A 72 2.79 14.55 -12.49
N SER A 73 1.93 13.93 -11.68
CA SER A 73 1.37 14.51 -10.45
C SER A 73 2.29 14.34 -9.24
N PHE A 74 2.93 13.17 -9.09
CA PHE A 74 3.66 12.79 -7.87
C PHE A 74 5.19 12.84 -8.00
N GLY A 75 5.72 13.16 -9.18
CA GLY A 75 7.17 13.26 -9.42
C GLY A 75 7.82 11.90 -9.68
N LYS A 76 9.12 11.82 -9.45
CA LYS A 76 9.92 10.60 -9.65
C LYS A 76 9.83 9.65 -8.47
N VAL A 77 10.15 8.38 -8.70
CA VAL A 77 10.33 7.38 -7.63
C VAL A 77 11.59 7.75 -6.82
N VAL A 78 11.44 7.84 -5.51
CA VAL A 78 12.48 8.16 -4.52
C VAL A 78 12.74 7.02 -3.54
N GLY A 79 12.03 5.93 -3.67
CA GLY A 79 12.16 4.76 -2.80
C GLY A 79 11.04 3.76 -2.99
N TYR A 80 10.91 2.87 -2.03
CA TYR A 80 9.97 1.76 -2.06
C TYR A 80 9.31 1.57 -0.70
N LYS A 81 8.11 1.01 -0.71
CA LYS A 81 7.43 0.59 0.52
C LYS A 81 7.16 -0.92 0.50
N ALA A 82 7.20 -1.56 1.65
CA ALA A 82 6.63 -2.88 1.85
C ALA A 82 5.25 -2.76 2.48
N GLY A 83 4.31 -3.57 2.02
CA GLY A 83 3.01 -3.77 2.66
C GLY A 83 2.83 -5.23 3.02
N LEU A 84 1.82 -5.52 3.85
CA LEU A 84 1.48 -6.88 4.28
C LEU A 84 2.68 -7.60 4.95
N THR A 85 3.45 -6.87 5.77
CA THR A 85 4.65 -7.40 6.45
C THR A 85 4.33 -8.26 7.68
N ASN A 86 3.04 -8.42 8.02
CA ASN A 86 2.57 -9.27 9.11
C ASN A 86 1.91 -10.54 8.55
N PRO A 87 2.29 -11.77 8.99
CA PRO A 87 1.72 -13.02 8.48
C PRO A 87 0.19 -13.14 8.63
N ASN A 88 -0.40 -12.57 9.69
CA ASN A 88 -1.85 -12.58 9.86
C ASN A 88 -2.55 -11.69 8.82
N VAL A 89 -1.96 -10.55 8.49
CA VAL A 89 -2.47 -9.67 7.43
C VAL A 89 -2.31 -10.32 6.06
N GLN A 90 -1.20 -11.02 5.81
CA GLN A 90 -1.00 -11.79 4.57
C GLN A 90 -2.12 -12.80 4.35
N LYS A 91 -2.54 -13.54 5.37
CA LYS A 91 -3.66 -14.49 5.29
C LYS A 91 -4.97 -13.81 4.88
N VAL A 92 -5.26 -12.63 5.42
CA VAL A 92 -6.47 -11.86 5.08
C VAL A 92 -6.47 -11.44 3.61
N PHE A 93 -5.31 -11.08 3.07
CA PHE A 93 -5.14 -10.66 1.68
C PHE A 93 -4.84 -11.85 0.73
N GLY A 94 -4.82 -13.08 1.20
CA GLY A 94 -4.60 -14.28 0.40
C GLY A 94 -3.20 -14.38 -0.20
N VAL A 95 -2.18 -13.86 0.49
CA VAL A 95 -0.77 -13.94 0.08
C VAL A 95 0.09 -14.63 1.14
N THR A 96 1.28 -15.08 0.75
CA THR A 96 2.25 -15.75 1.63
C THR A 96 3.55 -14.96 1.82
N ALA A 97 3.62 -13.78 1.21
CA ALA A 97 4.76 -12.87 1.28
C ALA A 97 4.28 -11.42 1.30
N PRO A 98 5.11 -10.46 1.74
CA PRO A 98 4.82 -9.05 1.59
C PRO A 98 4.61 -8.64 0.13
N VAL A 99 4.10 -7.44 -0.08
CA VAL A 99 3.96 -6.80 -1.40
C VAL A 99 4.73 -5.49 -1.41
N ARG A 100 5.17 -5.03 -2.61
CA ARG A 100 5.99 -3.84 -2.74
C ARG A 100 5.29 -2.77 -3.57
N GLY A 101 5.34 -1.52 -3.08
CA GLY A 101 4.97 -0.32 -3.82
C GLY A 101 6.17 0.61 -4.03
N SER A 102 5.96 1.67 -4.80
CA SER A 102 6.93 2.74 -5.04
C SER A 102 6.54 3.98 -4.25
N LEU A 103 7.51 4.61 -3.59
CA LEU A 103 7.37 5.94 -3.00
C LEU A 103 7.77 6.99 -4.02
N MET A 104 6.93 8.00 -4.22
CA MET A 104 7.20 9.08 -5.15
C MET A 104 7.49 10.39 -4.41
N GLU A 105 8.27 11.26 -5.04
CA GLU A 105 8.83 12.47 -4.43
C GLU A 105 7.80 13.35 -3.74
N LYS A 106 6.66 13.64 -4.40
CA LYS A 106 5.62 14.51 -3.87
C LYS A 106 4.62 13.79 -2.95
N MET A 107 4.80 12.49 -2.71
CA MET A 107 4.07 11.77 -1.66
C MET A 107 4.62 12.09 -0.27
N ILE A 108 5.86 12.55 -0.18
CA ILE A 108 6.57 12.76 1.08
C ILE A 108 6.41 14.21 1.54
N MET A 109 5.83 14.38 2.72
CA MET A 109 5.63 15.65 3.38
C MET A 109 6.46 15.74 4.67
N LYS A 110 6.67 16.93 5.20
CA LYS A 110 7.35 17.15 6.48
C LYS A 110 6.38 17.00 7.65
N SER A 111 6.92 16.71 8.83
CA SER A 111 6.15 16.73 10.08
C SER A 111 5.44 18.07 10.28
N GLY A 112 4.21 18.00 10.79
CA GLY A 112 3.30 19.14 10.92
C GLY A 112 2.48 19.44 9.67
N ALA A 113 2.56 18.61 8.63
CA ALA A 113 1.74 18.78 7.42
C ALA A 113 0.24 18.77 7.74
N GLU A 114 -0.51 19.58 6.99
CA GLU A 114 -1.97 19.58 7.00
C GLU A 114 -2.51 18.92 5.72
N VAL A 115 -3.40 17.96 5.87
CA VAL A 115 -3.94 17.16 4.76
C VAL A 115 -5.47 17.11 4.88
N PRO A 116 -6.24 17.22 3.78
CA PRO A 116 -7.67 16.95 3.85
C PRO A 116 -7.94 15.55 4.39
N ALA A 117 -8.91 15.38 5.30
CA ALA A 117 -9.25 14.05 5.82
C ALA A 117 -9.72 13.09 4.71
N ASP A 118 -10.27 13.63 3.62
CA ASP A 118 -10.70 12.94 2.41
C ASP A 118 -9.65 12.96 1.28
N PHE A 119 -8.37 12.85 1.61
CA PHE A 119 -7.29 12.92 0.63
C PHE A 119 -7.32 11.80 -0.43
N GLY A 120 -8.12 10.77 -0.25
CA GLY A 120 -8.29 9.61 -1.13
C GLY A 120 -9.72 9.08 -1.14
N ALA A 121 -9.94 7.95 -1.81
CA ALA A 121 -11.22 7.24 -1.82
C ALA A 121 -11.50 6.53 -0.48
N ARG A 122 -10.44 5.96 0.15
CA ARG A 122 -10.47 5.32 1.47
C ARG A 122 -9.21 5.67 2.25
N PRO A 123 -9.11 6.93 2.71
CA PRO A 123 -7.91 7.42 3.39
C PRO A 123 -7.77 6.81 4.78
N LEU A 124 -6.53 6.41 5.10
CA LEU A 124 -6.14 5.84 6.38
C LEU A 124 -4.83 6.48 6.84
N TYR A 125 -4.43 6.20 8.08
CA TYR A 125 -3.09 6.47 8.59
C TYR A 125 -2.55 5.28 9.37
N GLU A 126 -1.23 5.16 9.41
CA GLU A 126 -0.52 4.19 10.24
C GLU A 126 0.87 4.67 10.61
N GLY A 127 1.40 4.14 11.71
CA GLY A 127 2.79 4.37 12.08
C GLY A 127 3.71 3.39 11.37
N ASP A 128 4.76 3.90 10.77
CA ASP A 128 5.77 3.18 9.98
C ASP A 128 7.18 3.69 10.30
N LEU A 129 8.18 3.14 9.69
CA LEU A 129 9.58 3.55 9.77
C LEU A 129 10.21 3.55 8.38
N ILE A 130 10.90 4.62 8.04
CA ILE A 130 11.76 4.65 6.85
C ILE A 130 13.21 4.37 7.25
N LEU A 131 13.89 3.49 6.50
CA LEU A 131 15.34 3.36 6.49
C LEU A 131 15.89 3.90 5.17
N ARG A 132 16.92 4.78 5.23
CA ARG A 132 17.52 5.37 4.04
C ARG A 132 18.78 4.61 3.62
N VAL A 133 18.86 4.30 2.33
CA VAL A 133 19.99 3.57 1.73
C VAL A 133 21.22 4.48 1.67
N LYS A 134 22.31 4.05 2.28
CA LYS A 134 23.61 4.72 2.28
C LYS A 134 24.40 4.47 1.01
N SER A 135 24.28 3.25 0.44
CA SER A 135 25.15 2.80 -0.65
C SER A 135 24.50 1.66 -1.44
N ASP A 136 24.77 1.63 -2.74
CA ASP A 136 24.34 0.56 -3.67
C ASP A 136 24.90 -0.82 -3.29
N LYS A 137 25.90 -0.89 -2.39
CA LYS A 137 26.40 -2.15 -1.83
C LYS A 137 25.31 -2.93 -1.07
N ILE A 138 24.20 -2.29 -0.68
CA ILE A 138 23.04 -2.94 -0.07
C ILE A 138 22.51 -4.09 -0.93
N ASN A 139 22.64 -4.01 -2.26
CA ASN A 139 22.22 -5.08 -3.17
C ASN A 139 23.01 -6.40 -3.00
N ARG A 140 24.12 -6.38 -2.25
CA ARG A 140 24.93 -7.57 -1.92
C ARG A 140 24.67 -8.08 -0.50
N ALA A 141 23.87 -7.37 0.30
CA ALA A 141 23.56 -7.75 1.67
C ALA A 141 22.85 -9.12 1.71
N LYS A 142 23.32 -10.00 2.59
CA LYS A 142 22.77 -11.35 2.80
C LYS A 142 22.17 -11.50 4.20
N THR A 143 22.62 -10.68 5.15
CA THR A 143 22.19 -10.71 6.54
C THR A 143 21.65 -9.34 6.98
N PRO A 144 20.83 -9.28 8.04
CA PRO A 144 20.39 -7.99 8.61
C PRO A 144 21.56 -7.06 8.97
N MET A 145 22.66 -7.59 9.47
CA MET A 145 23.85 -6.78 9.78
C MET A 145 24.53 -6.23 8.51
N ASP A 146 24.54 -7.00 7.41
CA ASP A 146 25.05 -6.50 6.12
C ASP A 146 24.18 -5.38 5.58
N ALA A 147 22.85 -5.52 5.71
CA ALA A 147 21.91 -4.46 5.35
C ALA A 147 22.13 -3.20 6.20
N LEU A 148 22.28 -3.35 7.53
CA LEU A 148 22.52 -2.23 8.45
C LEU A 148 23.79 -1.43 8.10
N LYS A 149 24.86 -2.08 7.66
CA LYS A 149 26.08 -1.41 7.18
C LYS A 149 25.83 -0.49 5.99
N GLN A 150 24.74 -0.66 5.28
CA GLN A 150 24.36 0.09 4.08
C GLN A 150 23.18 1.05 4.31
N ILE A 151 22.78 1.26 5.55
CA ILE A 151 21.78 2.25 5.98
C ILE A 151 22.51 3.41 6.68
N ASP A 152 22.11 4.65 6.40
CA ASP A 152 22.67 5.83 7.05
C ASP A 152 21.70 6.54 8.00
N ALA A 153 20.39 6.32 7.84
CA ALA A 153 19.39 6.94 8.70
C ALA A 153 18.18 6.04 8.95
N ALA A 154 17.64 6.13 10.15
CA ALA A 154 16.29 5.75 10.51
C ALA A 154 15.42 7.02 10.60
N ILE A 155 14.25 7.03 9.99
CA ILE A 155 13.43 8.22 9.84
C ILE A 155 12.01 7.90 10.30
N PRO A 156 11.50 8.60 11.35
CA PRO A 156 10.10 8.50 11.74
C PRO A 156 9.16 8.77 10.58
N PHE A 157 8.11 7.96 10.43
CA PHE A 157 7.20 8.07 9.30
C PHE A 157 5.75 7.75 9.71
N ILE A 158 4.80 8.63 9.38
CA ILE A 158 3.38 8.34 9.38
C ILE A 158 2.99 8.10 7.95
N GLU A 159 2.62 6.87 7.59
CA GLU A 159 2.07 6.59 6.27
C GLU A 159 0.60 7.01 6.21
N LEU A 160 0.19 7.58 5.08
CA LEU A 160 -1.16 8.00 4.76
C LEU A 160 -1.64 7.26 3.51
N PRO A 161 -1.95 5.95 3.65
CA PRO A 161 -2.37 5.13 2.52
C PRO A 161 -3.81 5.45 2.11
N ASP A 162 -4.11 5.18 0.83
CA ASP A 162 -5.45 5.17 0.27
C ASP A 162 -5.73 3.80 -0.32
N LEU A 163 -6.66 3.04 0.27
CA LEU A 163 -7.00 1.72 -0.25
C LEU A 163 -7.60 1.77 -1.66
N ALA A 164 -8.03 2.94 -2.12
CA ALA A 164 -8.53 3.26 -3.45
C ALA A 164 -9.79 2.52 -3.92
N TYR A 165 -10.07 1.32 -3.44
CA TYR A 165 -11.27 0.54 -3.80
C TYR A 165 -12.51 0.97 -3.01
N ALA A 166 -13.70 0.75 -3.58
CA ALA A 166 -14.97 0.94 -2.89
C ALA A 166 -15.04 0.08 -1.60
N LYS A 167 -15.83 0.52 -0.60
CA LYS A 167 -15.83 -0.09 0.74
C LYS A 167 -16.29 -1.55 0.76
N ASP A 168 -17.17 -1.91 -0.16
CA ASP A 168 -17.74 -3.25 -0.34
C ASP A 168 -16.82 -4.19 -1.12
N VAL A 169 -15.78 -3.68 -1.76
CA VAL A 169 -14.79 -4.49 -2.47
C VAL A 169 -13.85 -5.19 -1.49
N LYS A 170 -13.86 -6.52 -1.48
CA LYS A 170 -12.89 -7.32 -0.71
C LYS A 170 -11.56 -7.36 -1.43
N ILE A 171 -10.59 -6.55 -0.97
CA ILE A 171 -9.27 -6.42 -1.59
C ILE A 171 -8.41 -7.64 -1.26
N ASN A 172 -7.74 -8.21 -2.27
CA ASN A 172 -6.72 -9.26 -2.13
C ASN A 172 -5.30 -8.71 -2.42
N GLY A 173 -4.27 -9.56 -2.29
CA GLY A 173 -2.89 -9.18 -2.52
C GLY A 173 -2.60 -8.61 -3.92
N PRO A 174 -3.02 -9.26 -5.02
CA PRO A 174 -2.90 -8.70 -6.36
C PRO A 174 -3.60 -7.34 -6.51
N ALA A 175 -4.83 -7.19 -6.01
CA ALA A 175 -5.58 -5.94 -6.12
C ALA A 175 -4.85 -4.77 -5.44
N ILE A 176 -4.39 -4.95 -4.19
CA ILE A 176 -3.65 -3.89 -3.50
C ILE A 176 -2.31 -3.59 -4.17
N THR A 177 -1.67 -4.60 -4.76
CA THR A 177 -0.42 -4.44 -5.51
C THR A 177 -0.63 -3.58 -6.75
N ALA A 178 -1.71 -3.81 -7.51
CA ALA A 178 -2.02 -3.07 -8.74
C ALA A 178 -2.14 -1.55 -8.52
N VAL A 179 -2.64 -1.13 -7.34
CA VAL A 179 -2.76 0.29 -6.94
C VAL A 179 -1.57 0.76 -6.08
N ASN A 180 -0.37 0.26 -6.39
CA ASN A 180 0.88 0.68 -5.75
C ASN A 180 0.88 0.48 -4.23
N VAL A 181 0.28 -0.60 -3.75
CA VAL A 181 0.20 -0.96 -2.32
C VAL A 181 -0.38 0.20 -1.49
N ALA A 182 -1.43 0.83 -2.00
CA ALA A 182 -2.13 1.96 -1.38
C ALA A 182 -1.26 3.21 -1.11
N ALA A 183 -0.05 3.30 -1.64
CA ALA A 183 0.83 4.46 -1.42
C ALA A 183 0.21 5.74 -1.98
N ARG A 184 -0.05 6.75 -1.11
CA ARG A 184 -0.58 8.03 -1.52
C ARG A 184 0.19 9.20 -0.94
N TYR A 185 0.32 9.28 0.38
CA TYR A 185 1.07 10.30 1.09
C TYR A 185 1.79 9.69 2.30
N GLY A 186 2.71 10.46 2.87
CA GLY A 186 3.33 10.16 4.14
C GLY A 186 4.05 11.35 4.72
N VAL A 187 4.09 11.42 6.04
CA VAL A 187 4.74 12.50 6.79
C VAL A 187 6.03 11.97 7.39
N MET A 188 7.14 12.57 7.01
CA MET A 188 8.48 12.16 7.36
C MET A 188 9.09 13.13 8.38
N GLY A 189 9.73 12.59 9.43
CA GLY A 189 10.49 13.32 10.40
C GLY A 189 11.94 13.57 9.96
N ASP A 190 12.75 14.07 10.90
CA ASP A 190 14.17 14.26 10.66
C ASP A 190 14.94 12.94 10.70
N PRO A 191 15.97 12.80 9.86
CA PRO A 191 16.81 11.61 9.84
C PRO A 191 17.62 11.43 11.14
N ILE A 192 17.47 10.27 11.78
CA ILE A 192 18.27 9.83 12.92
C ILE A 192 19.48 9.07 12.38
N PRO A 193 20.73 9.52 12.59
CA PRO A 193 21.91 8.85 12.04
C PRO A 193 22.08 7.44 12.59
N VAL A 194 22.25 6.47 11.70
CA VAL A 194 22.45 5.06 12.05
C VAL A 194 23.92 4.67 11.92
N LYS A 195 24.43 3.93 12.93
CA LYS A 195 25.76 3.32 12.90
C LYS A 195 25.62 1.79 13.00
N ALA A 196 26.25 1.05 12.10
CA ALA A 196 26.18 -0.40 12.12
C ALA A 196 26.81 -0.96 13.40
N SER A 197 25.98 -1.47 14.31
CA SER A 197 26.36 -2.04 15.59
C SER A 197 25.28 -3.00 16.09
N LYS A 198 25.62 -3.85 17.06
CA LYS A 198 24.64 -4.70 17.77
C LYS A 198 23.57 -3.83 18.46
N GLN A 199 23.98 -2.70 19.07
CA GLN A 199 23.05 -1.78 19.72
C GLN A 199 21.99 -1.24 18.74
N TRP A 200 22.36 -0.89 17.51
CA TRP A 200 21.40 -0.46 16.50
C TRP A 200 20.52 -1.60 15.98
N MET A 201 21.04 -2.83 15.92
CA MET A 201 20.20 -4.01 15.64
C MET A 201 19.11 -4.15 16.69
N ASP A 202 19.51 -4.16 17.97
CA ASP A 202 18.59 -4.30 19.10
C ASP A 202 17.60 -3.12 19.16
N ARG A 203 18.05 -1.90 18.90
CA ARG A 203 17.23 -0.68 18.86
C ARG A 203 16.15 -0.74 17.78
N LEU A 204 16.52 -1.06 16.55
CA LEU A 204 15.57 -1.19 15.45
C LEU A 204 14.51 -2.29 15.70
N LYS A 205 14.86 -3.36 16.38
CA LYS A 205 13.91 -4.41 16.74
C LYS A 205 12.95 -3.98 17.83
N ASN A 206 13.43 -3.24 18.85
CA ASN A 206 12.75 -3.10 20.13
C ASN A 206 12.14 -1.70 20.36
N PHE A 207 12.41 -0.69 19.50
CA PHE A 207 11.79 0.61 19.66
C PHE A 207 10.27 0.47 19.69
N LYS A 208 9.61 1.34 20.45
CA LYS A 208 8.16 1.45 20.51
C LYS A 208 7.69 2.63 19.68
N LEU A 209 6.56 2.44 19.02
CA LEU A 209 5.85 3.48 18.30
C LEU A 209 4.46 3.65 18.88
N GLN A 210 4.16 4.83 19.37
CA GLN A 210 2.85 5.19 19.90
C GLN A 210 2.19 6.20 18.97
N ILE A 211 0.94 5.95 18.62
CA ILE A 211 0.05 6.92 17.99
C ILE A 211 -0.74 7.60 19.10
N LEU A 212 -0.68 8.93 19.13
CA LEU A 212 -1.35 9.76 20.10
C LEU A 212 -2.33 10.71 19.39
N ASP A 213 -3.40 11.10 20.10
CA ASP A 213 -4.29 12.17 19.67
C ASP A 213 -3.69 13.56 19.97
N ASP A 214 -4.43 14.62 19.69
CA ASP A 214 -4.07 16.02 19.95
C ASP A 214 -3.87 16.34 21.43
N LYS A 215 -4.56 15.59 22.33
CA LYS A 215 -4.46 15.73 23.79
C LYS A 215 -3.31 14.92 24.39
N GLY A 216 -2.63 14.09 23.60
CA GLY A 216 -1.57 13.21 24.07
C GLY A 216 -2.06 11.86 24.59
N THR A 217 -3.33 11.54 24.39
CA THR A 217 -3.87 10.21 24.73
C THR A 217 -3.32 9.17 23.75
N MET A 218 -2.77 8.08 24.28
CA MET A 218 -2.29 6.97 23.46
C MET A 218 -3.47 6.21 22.87
N LEU A 219 -3.54 6.17 21.54
CA LEU A 219 -4.56 5.45 20.77
C LEU A 219 -4.12 4.04 20.40
N ILE A 220 -2.85 3.89 20.00
CA ILE A 220 -2.28 2.63 19.49
C ILE A 220 -0.80 2.59 19.87
N GLU A 221 -0.30 1.39 20.19
CA GLU A 221 1.13 1.13 20.33
C GLU A 221 1.54 -0.04 19.45
N GLY A 222 2.75 0.03 18.90
CA GLY A 222 3.42 -1.02 18.17
C GLY A 222 4.91 -1.06 18.46
N GLN A 223 5.61 -2.02 17.89
CA GLN A 223 7.02 -2.26 18.12
C GLN A 223 7.74 -2.61 16.82
N GLY A 224 9.02 -2.28 16.70
CA GLY A 224 9.82 -2.55 15.52
C GLY A 224 9.82 -4.02 15.07
N SER A 225 9.72 -4.95 15.99
CA SER A 225 9.63 -6.39 15.70
C SER A 225 8.37 -6.80 14.93
N ALA A 226 7.33 -5.96 14.84
CA ALA A 226 6.16 -6.23 13.99
C ALA A 226 6.52 -6.31 12.48
N LEU A 227 7.66 -5.75 12.10
CA LEU A 227 8.17 -5.71 10.74
C LEU A 227 9.00 -6.99 10.42
N LEU A 228 8.35 -8.10 10.08
CA LEU A 228 8.99 -9.40 9.79
C LEU A 228 10.00 -9.83 10.87
N ASP A 229 9.62 -9.72 12.14
CA ASP A 229 10.45 -9.99 13.33
C ASP A 229 11.61 -9.00 13.51
N HIS A 230 12.03 -8.28 12.47
CA HIS A 230 13.06 -7.27 12.50
C HIS A 230 13.00 -6.35 11.27
N PRO A 231 13.04 -5.00 11.41
CA PRO A 231 12.98 -4.05 10.29
C PRO A 231 13.95 -4.34 9.14
N LEU A 232 15.15 -4.82 9.45
CA LEU A 232 16.15 -5.15 8.41
C LEU A 232 15.81 -6.40 7.60
N ASN A 233 14.91 -7.27 8.07
CA ASN A 233 14.37 -8.35 7.26
C ASN A 233 13.50 -7.80 6.13
N VAL A 234 12.74 -6.73 6.40
CA VAL A 234 11.97 -6.03 5.36
C VAL A 234 12.90 -5.40 4.32
N VAL A 235 14.01 -4.79 4.75
CA VAL A 235 15.01 -4.23 3.83
C VAL A 235 15.57 -5.32 2.90
N LEU A 236 15.92 -6.48 3.44
CA LEU A 236 16.39 -7.62 2.64
C LEU A 236 15.31 -8.09 1.67
N TRP A 237 14.07 -8.19 2.14
CA TRP A 237 12.94 -8.58 1.31
C TRP A 237 12.70 -7.59 0.16
N ILE A 238 12.68 -6.27 0.41
CA ILE A 238 12.55 -5.23 -0.64
C ILE A 238 13.68 -5.39 -1.67
N LYS A 239 14.92 -5.53 -1.21
CA LYS A 239 16.09 -5.74 -2.09
C LYS A 239 15.91 -6.97 -2.99
N ASP A 240 15.47 -8.10 -2.43
CA ASP A 240 15.31 -9.35 -3.18
C ASP A 240 14.10 -9.29 -4.12
N SER A 241 13.01 -8.63 -3.73
CA SER A 241 11.86 -8.34 -4.60
C SER A 241 12.26 -7.49 -5.82
N LEU A 242 13.08 -6.45 -5.63
CA LEU A 242 13.60 -5.64 -6.73
C LEU A 242 14.52 -6.43 -7.65
N LYS A 243 15.39 -7.26 -7.07
CA LYS A 243 16.31 -8.13 -7.83
C LYS A 243 15.55 -9.09 -8.74
N ALA A 244 14.44 -9.65 -8.29
CA ALA A 244 13.58 -10.54 -9.09
C ALA A 244 13.05 -9.86 -10.36
N GLU A 245 12.89 -8.53 -10.33
CA GLU A 245 12.49 -7.71 -11.49
C GLU A 245 13.70 -7.10 -12.26
N GLY A 246 14.92 -7.51 -11.98
CA GLY A 246 16.12 -6.93 -12.58
C GLY A 246 16.45 -5.51 -12.11
N LYS A 247 15.78 -5.03 -11.06
CA LYS A 247 15.97 -3.70 -10.47
C LYS A 247 16.94 -3.76 -9.28
N LYS A 248 17.42 -2.59 -8.84
CA LYS A 248 18.40 -2.46 -7.74
C LYS A 248 18.07 -1.24 -6.89
N LEU A 249 18.33 -1.33 -5.60
CA LEU A 249 18.36 -0.20 -4.69
C LEU A 249 19.54 0.73 -5.01
N LYS A 250 19.35 2.03 -4.83
CA LYS A 250 20.34 3.07 -5.06
C LYS A 250 20.61 3.85 -3.78
N LYS A 251 21.77 4.48 -3.69
CA LYS A 251 22.06 5.44 -2.62
C LYS A 251 20.97 6.52 -2.58
N GLY A 252 20.45 6.79 -1.40
CA GLY A 252 19.39 7.78 -1.15
C GLY A 252 17.97 7.21 -1.19
N ASP A 253 17.75 6.00 -1.69
CA ASP A 253 16.42 5.38 -1.70
C ASP A 253 15.84 5.32 -0.27
N LEU A 254 14.58 5.70 -0.16
CA LEU A 254 13.80 5.62 1.06
C LEU A 254 13.05 4.29 1.09
N LEU A 255 13.20 3.55 2.18
CA LEU A 255 12.54 2.24 2.36
C LEU A 255 11.53 2.35 3.51
N SER A 256 10.25 2.50 3.21
CA SER A 256 9.15 2.40 4.16
C SER A 256 8.89 0.92 4.42
N LEU A 257 8.95 0.53 5.68
CA LEU A 257 9.06 -0.88 6.06
C LEU A 257 7.71 -1.53 6.37
N GLY A 258 6.63 -0.73 6.35
CA GLY A 258 5.27 -1.21 6.53
C GLY A 258 4.72 -0.97 7.94
N THR A 259 3.54 -1.47 8.14
CA THR A 259 2.68 -1.19 9.28
C THR A 259 3.27 -1.69 10.60
N ILE A 260 3.60 -0.76 11.50
CA ILE A 260 3.97 -1.06 12.90
C ILE A 260 2.71 -1.00 13.77
N THR A 261 1.79 -0.11 13.46
CA THR A 261 0.54 0.08 14.19
C THR A 261 -0.66 -0.31 13.32
N LYS A 262 -1.84 -0.37 13.91
CA LYS A 262 -3.08 -0.68 13.16
C LYS A 262 -3.41 0.43 12.17
N LEU A 263 -3.81 0.08 10.93
CA LEU A 263 -4.43 0.97 9.96
C LEU A 263 -5.70 1.59 10.55
N THR A 264 -5.79 2.91 10.53
CA THR A 264 -6.89 3.66 11.16
C THR A 264 -7.47 4.67 10.17
N PRO A 265 -8.82 4.78 10.04
CA PRO A 265 -9.46 5.81 9.23
C PRO A 265 -9.11 7.22 9.72
N THR A 266 -8.96 8.14 8.76
CA THR A 266 -8.81 9.57 9.03
C THR A 266 -10.15 10.17 9.46
N ALA A 267 -10.09 11.25 10.26
CA ALA A 267 -11.26 12.04 10.63
C ALA A 267 -10.94 13.53 10.51
N PRO A 268 -11.86 14.37 10.02
CA PRO A 268 -11.62 15.81 9.92
C PRO A 268 -11.43 16.45 11.30
N ASN A 269 -10.66 17.53 11.33
CA ASN A 269 -10.32 18.30 12.53
C ASN A 269 -9.58 17.51 13.62
N THR A 270 -8.80 16.49 13.22
CA THR A 270 -7.99 15.69 14.13
C THR A 270 -6.50 15.88 13.86
N THR A 271 -5.69 15.83 14.91
CA THR A 271 -4.24 15.80 14.82
C THR A 271 -3.74 14.47 15.37
N ILE A 272 -2.93 13.78 14.59
CA ILE A 272 -2.29 12.52 14.99
C ILE A 272 -0.80 12.79 15.18
N ARG A 273 -0.26 12.28 16.29
CA ARG A 273 1.17 12.32 16.59
C ARG A 273 1.71 10.90 16.69
N ALA A 274 2.87 10.67 16.08
CA ALA A 274 3.59 9.42 16.20
C ALA A 274 4.85 9.65 17.03
N ARG A 275 4.92 9.01 18.22
CA ARG A 275 6.03 9.09 19.16
C ARG A 275 6.84 7.81 19.09
N TYR A 276 8.13 7.96 18.79
CA TYR A 276 9.11 6.87 18.72
C TYR A 276 9.97 6.90 20.00
N ILE A 277 9.84 5.85 20.80
CA ILE A 277 10.55 5.66 22.05
C ILE A 277 11.69 4.69 21.80
N ASP A 278 12.90 5.00 22.26
CA ASP A 278 14.12 4.22 22.10
C ASP A 278 14.62 4.04 20.65
N LEU A 279 14.07 4.79 19.67
CA LEU A 279 14.60 4.83 18.31
C LEU A 279 15.80 5.78 18.20
N ASP A 280 15.71 7.02 18.72
CA ASP A 280 16.83 7.93 18.79
C ASP A 280 17.61 7.71 20.11
N PRO A 281 18.94 7.54 20.06
CA PRO A 281 19.79 7.50 21.28
C PRO A 281 19.68 8.73 22.17
N LYS A 282 19.22 9.87 21.62
CA LYS A 282 19.10 11.15 22.36
C LYS A 282 17.76 11.27 23.12
N GLY A 283 16.81 10.37 22.89
CA GLY A 283 15.50 10.38 23.55
C GLY A 283 14.34 10.20 22.56
N PRO A 284 13.09 10.25 23.04
CA PRO A 284 11.92 10.10 22.20
C PRO A 284 11.83 11.20 21.13
N VAL A 285 11.40 10.82 19.92
CA VAL A 285 11.12 11.74 18.83
C VAL A 285 9.65 11.65 18.44
N GLU A 286 9.09 12.79 18.02
CA GLU A 286 7.68 12.88 17.68
C GLU A 286 7.50 13.60 16.34
N ILE A 287 6.57 13.10 15.53
CA ILE A 287 6.12 13.73 14.29
C ILE A 287 4.59 13.79 14.28
N SER A 288 4.01 14.67 13.48
CA SER A 288 2.57 14.88 13.47
C SER A 288 2.00 15.17 12.10
N VAL A 289 0.71 14.88 11.94
CA VAL A 289 -0.11 15.27 10.80
C VAL A 289 -1.47 15.77 11.31
N LYS A 290 -1.99 16.82 10.67
CA LYS A 290 -3.32 17.36 10.95
C LYS A 290 -4.24 17.07 9.77
N PHE A 291 -5.37 16.46 10.04
CA PHE A 291 -6.44 16.25 9.07
C PHE A 291 -7.46 17.39 9.15
N LYS A 292 -7.72 18.04 7.99
CA LYS A 292 -8.73 19.09 7.84
C LYS A 292 -10.07 18.53 7.41
#